data_b41f8b703824271eaefa1af9860d6202
#
_entry.id   b41f8b703824271eaefa1af9860d6202
#
_cell.length_a   1.000
_cell.length_b   1.000
_cell.length_c   1.000
_cell.angle_alpha   90.00
_cell.angle_beta   90.00
_cell.angle_gamma   90.00
#
_symmetry.space_group_name_H-M   'P 1'
#
loop_
_entity.id
_entity.type
_entity.pdbx_description
1 polymer ?
#
loop_
_entity_poly.entity_id
_entity_poly.type
_entity_poly.pdbx_seq_one_letter_code
_entity_poly.pdbx_strand_id
1 'polypeptide(L)'
;MKTHFLQQDSLLAIWRTLVVRRDLADAAFELSPAGDVLVRDEDPWHQIFKTDVFCQLATQLGPRVALHLPVVTRSFGVRVPDVVWMPDEKWPDDDAEQGTNPLAFAPDLCVEVLFGNDVCAASLDGRTHAYLGSGAEEVIVVGADGTVEFLGREGLRGHSMFNVTLDLDICLLPYGRATALSHF
;
A
#
# COMPACT_ATOMS: atom_id res chain seq x y z
N MET A 1 -22.87 -12.53 -12.73
CA MET A 1 -22.06 -11.69 -13.65
C MET A 1 -20.66 -12.27 -13.66
N LYS A 2 -20.12 -12.71 -14.82
CA LYS A 2 -18.73 -13.19 -14.89
C LYS A 2 -17.84 -11.95 -14.94
N THR A 3 -17.11 -11.67 -13.88
CA THR A 3 -16.08 -10.63 -13.88
C THR A 3 -14.99 -11.06 -14.85
N HIS A 4 -14.83 -10.32 -15.94
CA HIS A 4 -13.74 -10.55 -16.89
C HIS A 4 -12.47 -9.96 -16.27
N PHE A 5 -11.57 -10.81 -15.84
CA PHE A 5 -10.23 -10.40 -15.45
C PHE A 5 -9.40 -10.10 -16.69
N LEU A 6 -8.81 -8.93 -16.76
CA LEU A 6 -7.85 -8.58 -17.80
C LEU A 6 -6.53 -9.32 -17.56
N GLN A 7 -5.83 -9.62 -18.66
CA GLN A 7 -4.47 -10.13 -18.59
C GLN A 7 -3.52 -9.01 -18.10
N GLN A 8 -2.40 -9.37 -17.51
CA GLN A 8 -1.41 -8.45 -16.99
C GLN A 8 -0.96 -7.39 -18.00
N ASP A 9 -0.66 -7.81 -19.24
CA ASP A 9 -0.25 -6.91 -20.31
C ASP A 9 -1.30 -5.84 -20.64
N SER A 10 -2.59 -6.21 -20.55
CA SER A 10 -3.69 -5.27 -20.76
C SER A 10 -3.77 -4.24 -19.63
N LEU A 11 -3.58 -4.66 -18.38
CA LEU A 11 -3.54 -3.76 -17.22
C LEU A 11 -2.35 -2.80 -17.31
N LEU A 12 -1.18 -3.29 -17.71
CA LEU A 12 0.01 -2.45 -17.93
C LEU A 12 -0.23 -1.43 -19.06
N ALA A 13 -0.85 -1.82 -20.16
CA ALA A 13 -1.18 -0.91 -21.25
C ALA A 13 -2.14 0.21 -20.79
N ILE A 14 -3.18 -0.14 -20.03
CA ILE A 14 -4.11 0.83 -19.45
C ILE A 14 -3.36 1.76 -18.48
N TRP A 15 -2.57 1.22 -17.56
CA TRP A 15 -1.80 2.00 -16.58
C TRP A 15 -0.93 3.05 -17.27
N ARG A 16 -0.15 2.66 -18.30
CA ARG A 16 0.71 3.58 -19.05
C ARG A 16 -0.05 4.74 -19.68
N THR A 17 -1.29 4.53 -20.10
CA THR A 17 -2.11 5.62 -20.64
C THR A 17 -2.65 6.56 -19.58
N LEU A 18 -2.82 6.06 -18.36
CA LEU A 18 -3.39 6.83 -17.24
C LEU A 18 -2.35 7.68 -16.53
N VAL A 19 -1.14 7.18 -16.31
CA VAL A 19 -0.08 7.93 -15.59
C VAL A 19 0.35 9.21 -16.30
N VAL A 20 0.10 9.33 -17.61
CA VAL A 20 0.39 10.54 -18.39
C VAL A 20 -0.80 11.50 -18.50
N ARG A 21 -1.95 11.15 -17.93
CA ARG A 21 -3.15 11.99 -17.96
C ARG A 21 -3.05 13.10 -16.93
N ARG A 22 -3.26 14.35 -17.39
CA ARG A 22 -3.17 15.53 -16.53
C ARG A 22 -4.25 15.61 -15.45
N ASP A 23 -5.42 15.06 -15.70
CA ASP A 23 -6.53 15.02 -14.74
C ASP A 23 -6.34 13.98 -13.62
N LEU A 24 -5.33 13.13 -13.74
CA LEU A 24 -4.94 12.15 -12.73
C LEU A 24 -3.53 12.42 -12.15
N ALA A 25 -2.86 13.49 -12.56
CA ALA A 25 -1.47 13.76 -12.19
C ALA A 25 -1.25 13.88 -10.67
N ASP A 26 -2.26 14.40 -9.95
CA ASP A 26 -2.21 14.59 -8.50
C ASP A 26 -3.12 13.61 -7.75
N ALA A 27 -3.71 12.64 -8.46
CA ALA A 27 -4.62 11.68 -7.86
C ALA A 27 -3.91 10.35 -7.57
N ALA A 28 -4.09 9.84 -6.36
CA ALA A 28 -3.79 8.45 -6.06
C ALA A 28 -4.86 7.57 -6.71
N PHE A 29 -4.48 6.65 -7.59
CA PHE A 29 -5.42 5.76 -8.24
C PHE A 29 -4.88 4.34 -8.36
N GLU A 30 -5.80 3.41 -8.50
CA GLU A 30 -5.58 1.98 -8.72
C GLU A 30 -6.38 1.51 -9.93
N LEU A 31 -6.17 0.28 -10.38
CA LEU A 31 -7.02 -0.35 -11.39
C LEU A 31 -7.76 -1.55 -10.81
N SER A 32 -9.05 -1.64 -11.13
CA SER A 32 -9.80 -2.87 -10.89
C SER A 32 -9.28 -4.01 -11.79
N PRO A 33 -9.62 -5.28 -11.52
CA PRO A 33 -9.30 -6.39 -12.41
C PRO A 33 -9.91 -6.27 -13.82
N ALA A 34 -10.92 -5.42 -13.97
CA ALA A 34 -11.55 -5.11 -15.27
C ALA A 34 -10.90 -3.90 -15.95
N GLY A 35 -9.93 -3.23 -15.31
CA GLY A 35 -9.24 -2.05 -15.83
C GLY A 35 -9.93 -0.72 -15.52
N ASP A 36 -10.95 -0.72 -14.64
CA ASP A 36 -11.59 0.52 -14.21
C ASP A 36 -10.67 1.30 -13.26
N VAL A 37 -10.67 2.61 -13.39
CA VAL A 37 -9.90 3.51 -12.50
C VAL A 37 -10.61 3.64 -11.16
N LEU A 38 -9.89 3.37 -10.10
CA LEU A 38 -10.32 3.53 -8.71
C LEU A 38 -9.50 4.66 -8.09
N VAL A 39 -10.07 5.84 -7.98
CA VAL A 39 -9.42 7.00 -7.36
C VAL A 39 -9.49 6.84 -5.84
N ARG A 40 -8.36 7.06 -5.17
CA ARG A 40 -8.27 7.11 -3.70
C ARG A 40 -8.32 8.57 -3.27
N ASP A 41 -9.17 8.84 -2.31
CA ASP A 41 -9.20 10.15 -1.65
C ASP A 41 -8.15 10.14 -0.53
N GLU A 42 -7.15 11.00 -0.65
CA GLU A 42 -6.04 11.06 0.32
C GLU A 42 -6.15 12.32 1.17
N ASP A 43 -6.43 12.13 2.45
CA ASP A 43 -6.41 13.19 3.45
C ASP A 43 -4.95 13.60 3.76
N PRO A 44 -4.65 14.91 3.98
CA PRO A 44 -3.31 15.36 4.36
C PRO A 44 -2.74 14.67 5.61
N TRP A 45 -3.57 14.29 6.57
CA TRP A 45 -3.15 13.55 7.76
C TRP A 45 -2.71 12.13 7.42
N HIS A 46 -3.38 11.50 6.47
CA HIS A 46 -2.97 10.20 5.93
C HIS A 46 -1.56 10.27 5.34
N GLN A 47 -1.24 11.33 4.59
CA GLN A 47 0.10 11.54 4.04
C GLN A 47 1.17 11.70 5.13
N ILE A 48 0.88 12.47 6.19
CA ILE A 48 1.79 12.63 7.32
C ILE A 48 2.07 11.28 7.98
N PHE A 49 1.02 10.52 8.20
CA PHE A 49 1.11 9.22 8.89
C PHE A 49 1.87 8.18 8.05
N LYS A 50 1.59 8.10 6.75
CA LYS A 50 2.38 7.28 5.81
C LYS A 50 3.85 7.66 5.81
N THR A 51 4.14 8.96 5.84
CA THR A 51 5.51 9.45 5.86
C THR A 51 6.25 9.05 7.13
N ASP A 52 5.58 9.09 8.29
CA ASP A 52 6.16 8.62 9.54
C ASP A 52 6.48 7.12 9.49
N VAL A 53 5.53 6.29 9.06
CA VAL A 53 5.73 4.85 8.84
C VAL A 53 6.88 4.58 7.87
N PHE A 54 6.94 5.31 6.77
CA PHE A 54 8.06 5.22 5.81
C PHE A 54 9.41 5.52 6.47
N CYS A 55 9.52 6.61 7.25
CA CYS A 55 10.77 6.99 7.91
C CYS A 55 11.22 5.93 8.92
N GLN A 56 10.29 5.38 9.69
CA GLN A 56 10.59 4.32 10.66
C GLN A 56 11.07 3.04 9.95
N LEU A 57 10.42 2.62 8.89
CA LEU A 57 10.83 1.45 8.11
C LEU A 57 12.17 1.69 7.40
N ALA A 58 12.39 2.87 6.81
CA ALA A 58 13.66 3.21 6.16
C ALA A 58 14.83 3.20 7.14
N THR A 59 14.59 3.59 8.41
CA THR A 59 15.61 3.52 9.46
C THR A 59 15.97 2.08 9.82
N GLN A 60 15.01 1.16 9.80
CA GLN A 60 15.19 -0.23 10.22
C GLN A 60 15.62 -1.16 9.08
N LEU A 61 15.09 -0.95 7.87
CA LEU A 61 15.30 -1.81 6.70
C LEU A 61 16.27 -1.24 5.66
N GLY A 62 16.72 0.02 5.87
CA GLY A 62 17.64 0.69 4.95
C GLY A 62 16.92 1.45 3.82
N PRO A 63 17.68 1.92 2.80
CA PRO A 63 17.21 2.92 1.83
C PRO A 63 16.24 2.37 0.77
N ARG A 64 16.00 1.08 0.74
CA ARG A 64 15.11 0.43 -0.25
C ARG A 64 13.66 0.35 0.21
N VAL A 65 13.23 1.33 0.96
CA VAL A 65 11.81 1.59 1.27
C VAL A 65 11.29 2.62 0.28
N ALA A 66 10.10 2.42 -0.25
CA ALA A 66 9.46 3.35 -1.19
C ALA A 66 7.99 3.59 -0.83
N LEU A 67 7.48 4.72 -1.29
CA LEU A 67 6.07 5.10 -1.21
C LEU A 67 5.39 4.85 -2.57
N HIS A 68 4.14 4.46 -2.53
CA HIS A 68 3.25 4.42 -3.71
C HIS A 68 3.80 3.64 -4.92
N LEU A 69 4.47 2.53 -4.69
CA LEU A 69 4.97 1.69 -5.77
C LEU A 69 3.84 0.81 -6.33
N PRO A 70 3.41 1.02 -7.57
CA PRO A 70 2.30 0.26 -8.13
C PRO A 70 2.70 -1.20 -8.38
N VAL A 71 1.77 -2.11 -8.15
CA VAL A 71 1.96 -3.56 -8.26
C VAL A 71 0.83 -4.19 -9.06
N VAL A 72 1.13 -4.99 -10.06
CA VAL A 72 0.13 -5.83 -10.71
C VAL A 72 -0.15 -7.04 -9.84
N THR A 73 -1.38 -7.16 -9.37
CA THR A 73 -1.81 -8.30 -8.58
C THR A 73 -2.60 -9.29 -9.42
N ARG A 74 -2.48 -10.59 -9.11
CA ARG A 74 -3.11 -11.65 -9.91
C ARG A 74 -4.64 -11.59 -9.92
N SER A 75 -5.24 -11.09 -8.85
CA SER A 75 -6.69 -11.18 -8.63
C SER A 75 -7.40 -9.84 -8.53
N PHE A 76 -6.66 -8.74 -8.36
CA PHE A 76 -7.24 -7.44 -7.98
C PHE A 76 -6.81 -6.27 -8.85
N GLY A 77 -6.18 -6.52 -10.01
CA GLY A 77 -5.74 -5.48 -10.93
C GLY A 77 -4.42 -4.84 -10.50
N VAL A 78 -4.29 -3.51 -10.62
CA VAL A 78 -3.10 -2.77 -10.14
C VAL A 78 -3.44 -2.13 -8.80
N ARG A 79 -2.65 -2.49 -7.79
CA ARG A 79 -2.74 -1.95 -6.44
C ARG A 79 -1.53 -1.06 -6.13
N VAL A 80 -1.72 -0.10 -5.25
CA VAL A 80 -0.65 0.81 -4.81
C VAL A 80 -0.58 0.77 -3.29
N PRO A 81 0.31 -0.04 -2.71
CA PRO A 81 0.55 -0.03 -1.27
C PRO A 81 1.08 1.34 -0.82
N ASP A 82 0.77 1.74 0.41
CA ASP A 82 1.22 3.02 0.95
C ASP A 82 2.73 3.06 1.13
N VAL A 83 3.31 2.00 1.71
CA VAL A 83 4.76 1.84 1.86
C VAL A 83 5.15 0.43 1.44
N VAL A 84 6.32 0.28 0.84
CA VAL A 84 6.86 -1.02 0.44
C VAL A 84 8.34 -1.11 0.76
N TRP A 85 8.81 -2.35 0.95
CA TRP A 85 10.23 -2.68 0.98
C TRP A 85 10.49 -4.00 0.29
N MET A 86 11.63 -4.11 -0.36
CA MET A 86 12.20 -5.35 -0.86
C MET A 86 13.71 -5.27 -0.88
N PRO A 87 14.45 -6.43 -0.85
CA PRO A 87 15.89 -6.45 -0.90
C PRO A 87 16.43 -5.90 -2.23
N ASP A 88 17.68 -5.40 -2.21
CA ASP A 88 18.33 -4.73 -3.35
C ASP A 88 18.28 -5.54 -4.64
N GLU A 89 18.47 -6.84 -4.56
CA GLU A 89 18.49 -7.74 -5.71
C GLU A 89 17.14 -7.91 -6.41
N LYS A 90 16.05 -7.50 -5.76
CA LYS A 90 14.70 -7.53 -6.34
C LYS A 90 14.27 -6.21 -6.95
N TRP A 91 15.00 -5.12 -6.66
CA TRP A 91 14.69 -3.84 -7.28
C TRP A 91 14.96 -3.92 -8.78
N PRO A 92 14.04 -3.41 -9.61
CA PRO A 92 14.28 -3.33 -11.05
C PRO A 92 15.50 -2.44 -11.32
N ASP A 93 16.27 -2.81 -12.34
CA ASP A 93 17.38 -1.97 -12.80
C ASP A 93 16.88 -0.57 -13.17
N ASP A 94 17.72 0.44 -12.94
CA ASP A 94 17.43 1.89 -13.06
C ASP A 94 17.11 2.38 -14.50
N ASP A 95 16.48 1.56 -15.34
CA ASP A 95 15.97 2.02 -16.63
C ASP A 95 14.82 3.01 -16.41
N ALA A 96 14.97 4.22 -16.90
CA ALA A 96 14.09 5.37 -16.69
C ALA A 96 12.61 5.13 -17.07
N GLU A 97 12.31 4.11 -17.85
CA GLU A 97 10.92 3.71 -18.18
C GLU A 97 10.26 2.89 -17.07
N GLN A 98 11.04 2.33 -16.12
CA GLN A 98 10.53 1.41 -15.10
C GLN A 98 9.87 2.12 -13.93
N GLY A 99 10.26 3.35 -13.61
CA GLY A 99 9.70 4.11 -12.48
C GLY A 99 8.20 4.42 -12.59
N THR A 100 7.61 4.30 -13.77
CA THR A 100 6.18 4.55 -14.01
C THR A 100 5.36 3.27 -14.21
N ASN A 101 6.02 2.12 -14.41
CA ASN A 101 5.35 0.85 -14.64
C ASN A 101 5.11 0.11 -13.32
N PRO A 102 3.93 -0.52 -13.17
CA PRO A 102 3.69 -1.40 -12.04
C PRO A 102 4.65 -2.59 -12.04
N LEU A 103 5.11 -2.97 -10.84
CA LEU A 103 5.84 -4.22 -10.68
C LEU A 103 4.98 -5.42 -11.04
N ALA A 104 5.60 -6.43 -11.63
CA ALA A 104 4.92 -7.70 -11.99
C ALA A 104 4.69 -8.63 -10.77
N PHE A 105 5.23 -8.29 -9.62
CA PHE A 105 5.14 -9.02 -8.36
C PHE A 105 5.02 -8.03 -7.20
N ALA A 106 4.46 -8.49 -6.08
CA ALA A 106 4.42 -7.66 -4.86
C ALA A 106 5.80 -7.64 -4.19
N PRO A 107 6.24 -6.47 -3.67
CA PRO A 107 7.38 -6.36 -2.77
C PRO A 107 7.26 -7.31 -1.57
N ASP A 108 8.38 -7.69 -0.97
CA ASP A 108 8.41 -8.62 0.17
C ASP A 108 7.59 -8.10 1.35
N LEU A 109 7.65 -6.80 1.60
CA LEU A 109 6.85 -6.10 2.59
C LEU A 109 5.96 -5.06 1.89
N CYS A 110 4.66 -5.16 2.12
CA CYS A 110 3.67 -4.15 1.74
C CYS A 110 3.01 -3.59 3.01
N VAL A 111 2.75 -2.30 3.04
CA VAL A 111 2.07 -1.64 4.17
C VAL A 111 0.84 -0.90 3.67
N GLU A 112 -0.26 -1.09 4.37
CA GLU A 112 -1.50 -0.32 4.20
C GLU A 112 -1.75 0.50 5.48
N VAL A 113 -1.89 1.80 5.32
CA VAL A 113 -2.23 2.72 6.40
C VAL A 113 -3.71 3.08 6.26
N LEU A 114 -4.51 2.63 7.21
CA LEU A 114 -5.96 2.86 7.19
C LEU A 114 -6.28 4.23 7.77
N PHE A 115 -7.09 4.99 7.05
CA PHE A 115 -7.48 6.33 7.45
C PHE A 115 -8.96 6.61 7.14
N GLY A 116 -9.66 7.26 8.07
CA GLY A 116 -11.04 7.69 7.84
C GLY A 116 -12.01 6.55 7.52
N ASN A 117 -12.70 6.68 6.39
CA ASN A 117 -13.71 5.72 5.94
C ASN A 117 -13.16 4.52 5.15
N ASP A 118 -11.85 4.42 4.95
CA ASP A 118 -11.22 3.30 4.24
C ASP A 118 -11.30 1.95 4.99
N VAL A 119 -11.90 1.97 6.17
CA VAL A 119 -12.03 0.83 7.08
C VAL A 119 -13.17 -0.12 6.66
N CYS A 120 -13.33 -0.39 5.37
CA CYS A 120 -14.13 -1.53 4.97
C CYS A 120 -13.28 -2.80 5.08
N ALA A 121 -13.49 -3.61 6.11
CA ALA A 121 -12.76 -4.86 6.34
C ALA A 121 -12.66 -5.73 5.08
N ALA A 122 -13.72 -5.80 4.28
CA ALA A 122 -13.73 -6.55 3.03
C ALA A 122 -12.76 -5.98 1.97
N SER A 123 -12.56 -4.67 1.94
CA SER A 123 -11.57 -4.03 1.05
C SER A 123 -10.15 -4.30 1.51
N LEU A 124 -9.91 -4.27 2.81
CA LEU A 124 -8.61 -4.56 3.41
C LEU A 124 -8.21 -6.02 3.20
N ASP A 125 -9.11 -6.96 3.49
CA ASP A 125 -8.89 -8.39 3.24
C ASP A 125 -8.54 -8.63 1.77
N GLY A 126 -9.25 -7.97 0.85
CA GLY A 126 -8.98 -8.04 -0.58
C GLY A 126 -7.58 -7.55 -0.95
N ARG A 127 -7.11 -6.44 -0.36
CA ARG A 127 -5.76 -5.88 -0.59
C ARG A 127 -4.69 -6.79 -0.03
N THR A 128 -4.81 -7.22 1.21
CA THR A 128 -3.87 -8.12 1.88
C THR A 128 -3.69 -9.42 1.10
N HIS A 129 -4.80 -10.05 0.71
CA HIS A 129 -4.76 -11.26 -0.11
C HIS A 129 -4.15 -11.01 -1.49
N ALA A 130 -4.36 -9.84 -2.09
CA ALA A 130 -3.77 -9.48 -3.37
C ALA A 130 -2.25 -9.44 -3.31
N TYR A 131 -1.68 -8.78 -2.28
CA TYR A 131 -0.23 -8.70 -2.11
C TYR A 131 0.39 -10.05 -1.77
N LEU A 132 -0.13 -10.75 -0.76
CA LEU A 132 0.36 -12.08 -0.36
C LEU A 132 0.25 -13.08 -1.52
N GLY A 133 -0.85 -13.04 -2.29
CA GLY A 133 -1.05 -13.89 -3.46
C GLY A 133 -0.14 -13.53 -4.65
N SER A 134 0.44 -12.33 -4.66
CA SER A 134 1.33 -11.83 -5.73
C SER A 134 2.81 -11.82 -5.36
N GLY A 135 3.16 -12.32 -4.19
CA GLY A 135 4.57 -12.53 -3.83
C GLY A 135 5.01 -11.89 -2.52
N ALA A 136 4.22 -11.01 -1.91
CA ALA A 136 4.57 -10.47 -0.60
C ALA A 136 4.71 -11.58 0.44
N GLU A 137 5.68 -11.41 1.32
CA GLU A 137 5.93 -12.31 2.45
C GLU A 137 5.21 -11.82 3.71
N GLU A 138 5.03 -10.49 3.81
CA GLU A 138 4.31 -9.85 4.90
C GLU A 138 3.53 -8.64 4.40
N VAL A 139 2.36 -8.44 4.98
CA VAL A 139 1.60 -7.20 4.89
C VAL A 139 1.45 -6.63 6.29
N ILE A 140 1.85 -5.38 6.48
CA ILE A 140 1.58 -4.63 7.71
C ILE A 140 0.34 -3.78 7.48
N VAL A 141 -0.60 -3.86 8.39
CA VAL A 141 -1.78 -3.00 8.43
C VAL A 141 -1.67 -2.08 9.64
N VAL A 142 -1.71 -0.79 9.37
CA VAL A 142 -1.68 0.24 10.40
C VAL A 142 -3.08 0.83 10.52
N GLY A 143 -3.72 0.58 11.65
CA GLY A 143 -5.08 1.05 11.93
C GLY A 143 -5.12 2.55 12.27
N ALA A 144 -6.25 3.17 12.01
CA ALA A 144 -6.50 4.58 12.36
C ALA A 144 -6.45 4.85 13.88
N ASP A 145 -6.55 3.81 14.69
CA ASP A 145 -6.45 3.83 16.15
C ASP A 145 -5.01 3.55 16.67
N GLY A 146 -4.05 3.43 15.77
CA GLY A 146 -2.67 3.10 16.09
C GLY A 146 -2.39 1.61 16.25
N THR A 147 -3.35 0.74 15.98
CA THR A 147 -3.10 -0.71 15.95
C THR A 147 -2.16 -1.07 14.80
N VAL A 148 -1.27 -2.02 15.02
CA VAL A 148 -0.38 -2.56 14.00
C VAL A 148 -0.59 -4.07 13.93
N GLU A 149 -0.97 -4.54 12.77
CA GLU A 149 -1.16 -5.96 12.49
C GLU A 149 -0.14 -6.45 11.46
N PHE A 150 0.44 -7.61 11.70
CA PHE A 150 1.38 -8.27 10.80
C PHE A 150 0.70 -9.50 10.20
N LEU A 151 0.54 -9.53 8.88
CA LEU A 151 -0.15 -10.62 8.20
C LEU A 151 0.81 -11.33 7.25
N GLY A 152 0.90 -12.63 7.39
CA GLY A 152 1.59 -13.52 6.47
C GLY A 152 0.61 -14.43 5.75
N ARG A 153 1.12 -15.34 4.93
CA ARG A 153 0.30 -16.31 4.20
C ARG A 153 -0.49 -17.25 5.13
N GLU A 154 0.01 -17.47 6.34
CA GLU A 154 -0.63 -18.28 7.37
C GLU A 154 -1.65 -17.49 8.22
N GLY A 155 -1.81 -16.19 7.96
CA GLY A 155 -2.68 -15.29 8.71
C GLY A 155 -1.92 -14.32 9.62
N LEU A 156 -2.60 -13.85 10.67
CA LEU A 156 -2.08 -12.88 11.63
C LEU A 156 -0.88 -13.43 12.41
N ARG A 157 0.14 -12.59 12.58
CA ARG A 157 1.37 -12.87 13.33
C ARG A 157 1.49 -11.93 14.53
N GLY A 158 2.16 -12.38 15.58
CA GLY A 158 2.41 -11.58 16.77
C GLY A 158 3.55 -10.55 16.62
N HIS A 159 4.36 -10.65 15.57
CA HIS A 159 5.49 -9.76 15.27
C HIS A 159 5.85 -9.86 13.78
N SER A 160 6.56 -8.84 13.30
CA SER A 160 7.07 -8.81 11.93
C SER A 160 8.12 -9.90 11.70
N MET A 161 8.05 -10.53 10.53
CA MET A 161 9.11 -11.48 10.09
C MET A 161 10.42 -10.76 9.71
N PHE A 162 10.35 -9.47 9.41
CA PHE A 162 11.51 -8.62 9.12
C PHE A 162 12.06 -7.92 10.37
N ASN A 163 11.55 -8.28 11.57
CA ASN A 163 11.92 -7.71 12.87
C ASN A 163 11.74 -6.19 12.95
N VAL A 164 10.79 -5.64 12.20
CA VAL A 164 10.45 -4.22 12.28
C VAL A 164 9.43 -3.97 13.38
N THR A 165 9.50 -2.79 13.96
CA THR A 165 8.54 -2.27 14.93
C THR A 165 8.12 -0.88 14.50
N LEU A 166 6.85 -0.54 14.73
CA LEU A 166 6.33 0.81 14.47
C LEU A 166 5.88 1.40 15.81
N ASP A 167 6.44 2.57 16.12
CA ASP A 167 6.04 3.38 17.27
C ASP A 167 5.23 4.56 16.73
N LEU A 168 3.91 4.47 16.85
CA LEU A 168 3.00 5.41 16.25
C LEU A 168 2.63 6.47 17.27
N ASP A 169 2.91 7.74 16.96
CA ASP A 169 2.47 8.86 17.79
C ASP A 169 0.96 9.04 17.66
N ILE A 170 0.22 8.52 18.65
CA ILE A 170 -1.25 8.60 18.71
C ILE A 170 -1.73 10.07 18.65
N CYS A 171 -0.90 11.04 19.02
CA CYS A 171 -1.23 12.45 18.86
C CYS A 171 -1.36 12.91 17.41
N LEU A 172 -0.76 12.21 16.48
CA LEU A 172 -0.89 12.44 15.03
C LEU A 172 -2.11 11.76 14.44
N LEU A 173 -2.74 10.84 15.16
CA LEU A 173 -3.94 10.16 14.71
C LEU A 173 -5.16 11.11 14.79
N PRO A 174 -6.02 11.15 13.76
CA PRO A 174 -7.16 12.07 13.72
C PRO A 174 -8.14 11.86 14.87
N TYR A 175 -8.22 10.64 15.42
CA TYR A 175 -9.08 10.29 16.55
C TYR A 175 -8.42 10.51 17.91
N GLY A 176 -7.09 10.61 18.01
CA GLY A 176 -6.37 10.89 19.27
C GLY A 176 -6.66 12.27 19.84
N ARG A 177 -7.01 13.25 18.99
CA ARG A 177 -7.38 14.60 19.44
C ARG A 177 -8.73 14.67 20.15
N ALA A 178 -9.67 13.79 19.81
CA ALA A 178 -11.00 13.82 20.45
C ALA A 178 -10.99 13.33 21.89
N THR A 179 -10.07 12.41 22.24
CA THR A 179 -9.93 11.89 23.61
C THR A 179 -9.07 12.77 24.52
N ALA A 180 -8.11 13.52 23.98
CA ALA A 180 -7.23 14.40 24.78
C ALA A 180 -7.92 15.69 25.24
N LEU A 181 -8.99 16.14 24.56
CA LEU A 181 -9.73 17.36 24.92
C LEU A 181 -10.89 17.14 25.90
N SER A 182 -11.18 15.90 26.28
CA SER A 182 -12.27 15.58 27.24
C SER A 182 -11.81 15.50 28.71
N HIS A 183 -10.58 15.91 29.00
CA HIS A 183 -10.02 15.88 30.36
C HIS A 183 -9.50 17.25 30.87
N PHE A 184 -10.07 18.37 30.36
CA PHE A 184 -9.88 19.71 30.93
C PHE A 184 -11.21 20.32 31.33
#